data_e6841c9e85a27ab57b6379176d6a87f4
#
_entry.id   e6841c9e85a27ab57b6379176d6a87f4
#
_cell.length_a   1.000
_cell.length_b   1.000
_cell.length_c   1.000
_cell.angle_alpha   90.00
_cell.angle_beta   90.00
_cell.angle_gamma   90.00
#
_symmetry.space_group_name_H-M   'P 1'
#
loop_
_entity.id
_entity.type
_entity.pdbx_description
1 polymer ?
#
loop_
_entity_poly.entity_id
_entity_poly.type
_entity_poly.pdbx_seq_one_letter_code
_entity_poly.pdbx_strand_id
1 'polypeptide(L)'
;MEDQDLQLAPPEDDSNPIVKYAIAGVAMILIAVAVFLLNPRKTAEVSVQKLEFYAPPAVAPPVDTVMYPGNPKPAENDLYVVATVQITDKLRLPIAPDGPSATLTLADGSSIDGQFLAGQDLPRLETVFPPLTALLTKPGMTPIAVGETISPGATRTGEVMLLFPNVTQAAWDAKKSATLTINIIQQKPVTVPLQ
;
A
#
# COMPACT_ATOMS: atom_id res chain seq x y z
N MET A 1 -76.10 40.93 5.13
CA MET A 1 -74.64 41.02 5.02
C MET A 1 -74.18 39.55 5.08
N GLU A 2 -74.13 38.93 3.89
CA GLU A 2 -73.79 37.53 3.68
C GLU A 2 -72.25 37.42 3.63
N ASP A 3 -71.67 36.74 4.61
CA ASP A 3 -70.29 36.34 4.59
C ASP A 3 -70.13 35.20 3.56
N GLN A 4 -69.57 35.57 2.38
CA GLN A 4 -69.12 34.62 1.41
C GLN A 4 -67.79 33.98 1.93
N ASP A 5 -67.91 32.80 2.55
CA ASP A 5 -66.78 31.93 2.79
C ASP A 5 -66.13 31.56 1.44
N LEU A 6 -65.03 32.21 1.14
CA LEU A 6 -64.11 31.82 0.09
C LEU A 6 -63.44 30.52 0.46
N GLN A 7 -64.09 29.38 0.18
CA GLN A 7 -63.43 28.07 0.20
C GLN A 7 -62.37 28.05 -0.93
N LEU A 8 -61.15 28.36 -0.56
CA LEU A 8 -59.99 28.06 -1.40
C LEU A 8 -59.89 26.53 -1.50
N ALA A 9 -60.37 25.98 -2.60
CA ALA A 9 -60.10 24.57 -2.90
C ALA A 9 -58.59 24.33 -2.90
N PRO A 10 -58.09 23.28 -2.24
CA PRO A 10 -56.68 22.96 -2.32
C PRO A 10 -56.31 22.71 -3.79
N PRO A 11 -55.14 23.15 -4.24
CA PRO A 11 -54.72 22.91 -5.63
C PRO A 11 -54.74 21.40 -5.91
N GLU A 12 -55.55 20.99 -6.86
CA GLU A 12 -55.54 19.64 -7.38
C GLU A 12 -54.13 19.34 -7.93
N ASP A 13 -53.44 18.47 -7.25
CA ASP A 13 -52.10 18.00 -7.64
C ASP A 13 -52.25 16.97 -8.77
N ASP A 14 -52.53 17.48 -10.00
CA ASP A 14 -52.72 16.70 -11.24
C ASP A 14 -51.47 15.95 -11.69
N SER A 15 -50.43 15.92 -10.88
CA SER A 15 -49.21 15.21 -11.24
C SER A 15 -49.42 13.69 -11.17
N ASN A 16 -49.27 13.06 -12.32
CA ASN A 16 -49.35 11.60 -12.48
C ASN A 16 -48.47 10.89 -11.43
N PRO A 17 -49.02 10.03 -10.55
CA PRO A 17 -48.25 9.36 -9.50
C PRO A 17 -47.06 8.60 -10.03
N ILE A 18 -47.12 8.09 -11.25
CA ILE A 18 -45.99 7.40 -11.92
C ILE A 18 -44.80 8.34 -12.10
N VAL A 19 -45.04 9.61 -12.46
CA VAL A 19 -43.97 10.62 -12.62
C VAL A 19 -43.30 10.93 -11.28
N LYS A 20 -44.09 11.05 -10.20
CA LYS A 20 -43.56 11.27 -8.85
C LYS A 20 -42.64 10.11 -8.40
N TYR A 21 -43.05 8.87 -8.63
CA TYR A 21 -42.22 7.69 -8.31
C TYR A 21 -41.00 7.59 -9.21
N ALA A 22 -41.09 7.94 -10.47
CA ALA A 22 -39.94 7.97 -11.38
C ALA A 22 -38.89 9.00 -10.94
N ILE A 23 -39.32 10.21 -10.58
CA ILE A 23 -38.40 11.25 -10.06
C ILE A 23 -37.76 10.82 -8.75
N ALA A 24 -38.52 10.24 -7.82
CA ALA A 24 -38.01 9.74 -6.58
C ALA A 24 -36.98 8.60 -6.79
N GLY A 25 -37.25 7.71 -7.74
CA GLY A 25 -36.33 6.62 -8.12
C GLY A 25 -35.03 7.17 -8.69
N VAL A 26 -35.08 8.13 -9.61
CA VAL A 26 -33.88 8.79 -10.17
C VAL A 26 -33.07 9.50 -9.07
N ALA A 27 -33.75 10.23 -8.17
CA ALA A 27 -33.08 10.91 -7.05
C ALA A 27 -32.37 9.92 -6.13
N MET A 28 -32.99 8.78 -5.79
CA MET A 28 -32.37 7.73 -4.98
C MET A 28 -31.15 7.14 -5.67
N ILE A 29 -31.20 6.87 -6.97
CA ILE A 29 -30.05 6.36 -7.74
C ILE A 29 -28.91 7.40 -7.74
N LEU A 30 -29.22 8.69 -7.97
CA LEU A 30 -28.22 9.74 -7.94
C LEU A 30 -27.55 9.89 -6.57
N ILE A 31 -28.33 9.79 -5.48
CA ILE A 31 -27.79 9.80 -4.11
C ILE A 31 -26.90 8.58 -3.87
N ALA A 32 -27.32 7.38 -4.28
CA ALA A 32 -26.53 6.17 -4.13
C ALA A 32 -25.20 6.25 -4.91
N VAL A 33 -25.25 6.77 -6.16
CA VAL A 33 -24.06 7.00 -6.97
C VAL A 33 -23.16 8.07 -6.34
N ALA A 34 -23.71 9.17 -5.85
CA ALA A 34 -22.95 10.22 -5.18
C ALA A 34 -22.26 9.69 -3.92
N VAL A 35 -22.96 8.92 -3.08
CA VAL A 35 -22.38 8.28 -1.89
C VAL A 35 -21.25 7.31 -2.27
N PHE A 36 -21.44 6.54 -3.33
CA PHE A 36 -20.41 5.59 -3.79
C PHE A 36 -19.17 6.30 -4.35
N LEU A 37 -19.35 7.38 -5.13
CA LEU A 37 -18.25 8.14 -5.74
C LEU A 37 -17.53 9.06 -4.75
N LEU A 38 -18.25 9.66 -3.80
CA LEU A 38 -17.71 10.62 -2.84
C LEU A 38 -17.12 9.96 -1.60
N ASN A 39 -17.47 8.70 -1.34
CA ASN A 39 -16.95 7.94 -0.21
C ASN A 39 -16.27 6.64 -0.66
N PRO A 40 -15.15 6.72 -1.40
CA PRO A 40 -14.38 5.54 -1.75
C PRO A 40 -13.88 4.88 -0.46
N ARG A 41 -14.40 3.69 -0.16
CA ARG A 41 -13.94 2.92 0.99
C ARG A 41 -12.46 2.58 0.79
N LYS A 42 -11.61 3.13 1.63
CA LYS A 42 -10.21 2.72 1.69
C LYS A 42 -10.15 1.31 2.23
N THR A 43 -9.40 0.43 1.56
CA THR A 43 -9.19 -0.95 2.00
C THR A 43 -8.38 -0.97 3.29
N ALA A 44 -7.29 -0.25 3.28
CA ALA A 44 -6.39 -0.09 4.40
C ALA A 44 -5.78 1.31 4.39
N GLU A 45 -5.29 1.73 5.53
CA GLU A 45 -4.40 2.89 5.65
C GLU A 45 -3.00 2.37 5.89
N VAL A 46 -2.09 2.74 4.99
CA VAL A 46 -0.68 2.34 5.05
C VAL A 46 0.15 3.60 5.25
N SER A 47 1.11 3.55 6.16
CA SER A 47 2.10 4.62 6.35
C SER A 47 3.48 4.03 6.57
N VAL A 48 4.50 4.69 6.00
CA VAL A 48 5.91 4.39 6.23
C VAL A 48 6.36 5.25 7.40
N GLN A 49 6.84 4.59 8.46
CA GLN A 49 7.26 5.26 9.69
C GLN A 49 8.76 5.57 9.68
N LYS A 50 9.55 4.68 9.07
CA LYS A 50 11.00 4.79 9.03
C LYS A 50 11.57 4.07 7.81
N LEU A 51 12.65 4.61 7.27
CA LEU A 51 13.48 3.96 6.25
C LEU A 51 14.90 3.80 6.78
N GLU A 52 15.48 2.66 6.53
CA GLU A 52 16.89 2.35 6.82
C GLU A 52 17.49 1.74 5.57
N PHE A 53 18.76 2.05 5.34
CA PHE A 53 19.45 1.68 4.11
C PHE A 53 20.68 0.86 4.42
N TYR A 54 20.96 -0.12 3.58
CA TYR A 54 22.20 -0.85 3.56
C TYR A 54 22.69 -0.98 2.11
N ALA A 55 23.84 -0.42 1.84
CA ALA A 55 24.57 -0.61 0.61
C ALA A 55 25.78 -1.51 0.90
N PRO A 56 25.87 -2.70 0.31
CA PRO A 56 27.04 -3.55 0.49
C PRO A 56 28.30 -2.80 0.04
N PRO A 57 29.44 -2.97 0.74
CA PRO A 57 30.69 -2.39 0.27
C PRO A 57 31.05 -2.99 -1.08
N ALA A 58 31.57 -2.16 -1.99
CA ALA A 58 31.94 -2.53 -3.36
C ALA A 58 32.95 -3.69 -3.44
N VAL A 59 33.66 -3.95 -2.37
CA VAL A 59 34.55 -5.10 -2.21
C VAL A 59 33.92 -6.04 -1.19
N ALA A 60 33.05 -6.92 -1.65
CA ALA A 60 32.68 -8.08 -0.85
C ALA A 60 33.95 -8.92 -0.63
N PRO A 61 34.30 -9.32 0.62
CA PRO A 61 35.40 -10.25 0.82
C PRO A 61 35.15 -11.49 -0.05
N PRO A 62 36.20 -12.12 -0.61
CA PRO A 62 36.05 -13.35 -1.33
C PRO A 62 35.46 -14.38 -0.40
N VAL A 63 34.17 -14.51 -0.45
CA VAL A 63 33.50 -15.64 0.22
C VAL A 63 33.79 -16.82 -0.70
N ASP A 64 34.50 -17.82 -0.18
CA ASP A 64 34.54 -19.15 -0.77
C ASP A 64 33.13 -19.75 -0.70
N THR A 65 32.20 -19.07 -1.33
CA THR A 65 30.84 -19.53 -1.45
C THR A 65 30.82 -20.59 -2.53
N VAL A 66 30.54 -21.79 -2.12
CA VAL A 66 30.02 -22.83 -3.01
C VAL A 66 28.81 -22.20 -3.70
N MET A 67 29.04 -21.70 -4.92
CA MET A 67 27.98 -21.11 -5.74
C MET A 67 27.02 -22.23 -6.10
N TYR A 68 25.83 -22.20 -5.54
CA TYR A 68 24.72 -22.94 -6.12
C TYR A 68 24.38 -22.32 -7.47
N PRO A 69 24.33 -23.12 -8.56
CA PRO A 69 23.92 -22.63 -9.86
C PRO A 69 22.53 -22.01 -9.77
N GLY A 70 22.40 -20.72 -10.08
CA GLY A 70 21.13 -20.01 -10.06
C GLY A 70 21.00 -18.89 -9.00
N ASN A 71 21.95 -18.72 -8.11
CA ASN A 71 21.93 -17.53 -7.22
C ASN A 71 22.65 -16.37 -7.92
N PRO A 72 21.96 -15.26 -8.24
CA PRO A 72 22.63 -14.07 -8.75
C PRO A 72 23.65 -13.60 -7.71
N LYS A 73 24.88 -13.30 -8.17
CA LYS A 73 25.83 -12.56 -7.33
C LYS A 73 25.18 -11.24 -6.94
N PRO A 74 25.26 -10.83 -5.67
CA PRO A 74 24.90 -9.46 -5.33
C PRO A 74 25.70 -8.51 -6.23
N ALA A 75 25.02 -7.61 -6.93
CA ALA A 75 25.69 -6.62 -7.74
C ALA A 75 26.42 -5.64 -6.80
N GLU A 76 27.56 -5.11 -7.24
CA GLU A 76 28.39 -4.17 -6.45
C GLU A 76 27.63 -2.90 -6.02
N ASN A 77 26.46 -2.64 -6.62
CA ASN A 77 25.66 -1.44 -6.41
C ASN A 77 24.21 -1.75 -6.00
N ASP A 78 23.96 -2.85 -5.32
CA ASP A 78 22.62 -3.17 -4.82
C ASP A 78 22.31 -2.33 -3.58
N LEU A 79 21.11 -1.74 -3.53
CA LEU A 79 20.62 -1.01 -2.37
C LEU A 79 19.50 -1.80 -1.67
N TYR A 80 19.72 -2.13 -0.42
CA TYR A 80 18.71 -2.71 0.45
C TYR A 80 18.02 -1.61 1.24
N VAL A 81 16.70 -1.60 1.20
CA VAL A 81 15.85 -0.64 1.91
C VAL A 81 14.96 -1.39 2.88
N VAL A 82 15.10 -1.11 4.16
CA VAL A 82 14.23 -1.63 5.21
C VAL A 82 13.23 -0.54 5.59
N ALA A 83 11.97 -0.77 5.28
CA ALA A 83 10.88 0.14 5.59
C ALA A 83 10.08 -0.37 6.78
N THR A 84 9.98 0.40 7.85
CA THR A 84 9.01 0.16 8.92
C THR A 84 7.66 0.68 8.45
N VAL A 85 6.70 -0.22 8.30
CA VAL A 85 5.38 0.07 7.74
C VAL A 85 4.31 -0.20 8.78
N GLN A 86 3.33 0.68 8.85
CA GLN A 86 2.13 0.50 9.63
C GLN A 86 0.93 0.33 8.69
N ILE A 87 0.19 -0.76 8.86
CA ILE A 87 -1.00 -1.10 8.08
C ILE A 87 -2.19 -1.14 9.03
N THR A 88 -3.19 -0.29 8.80
CA THR A 88 -4.43 -0.28 9.57
C THR A 88 -5.58 -0.72 8.66
N ASP A 89 -6.27 -1.79 9.05
CA ASP A 89 -7.45 -2.24 8.33
C ASP A 89 -8.60 -1.22 8.47
N LYS A 90 -9.20 -0.83 7.36
CA LYS A 90 -10.36 0.09 7.31
C LYS A 90 -11.64 -0.61 6.85
N LEU A 91 -11.58 -1.92 6.64
CA LEU A 91 -12.74 -2.73 6.28
C LEU A 91 -13.41 -3.33 7.53
N ARG A 92 -14.57 -3.93 7.28
CA ARG A 92 -15.28 -4.74 8.30
C ARG A 92 -14.92 -6.22 8.26
N LEU A 93 -14.10 -6.61 7.30
CA LEU A 93 -13.59 -7.96 7.09
C LEU A 93 -12.07 -7.93 7.23
N PRO A 94 -11.46 -9.00 7.76
CA PRO A 94 -10.01 -9.05 7.89
C PRO A 94 -9.33 -8.92 6.53
N ILE A 95 -8.18 -8.26 6.50
CA ILE A 95 -7.33 -8.14 5.32
C ILE A 95 -6.07 -8.97 5.49
N ALA A 96 -5.48 -9.38 4.36
CA ALA A 96 -4.19 -10.06 4.35
C ALA A 96 -3.28 -9.46 3.27
N PRO A 97 -2.08 -8.94 3.62
CA PRO A 97 -1.10 -8.51 2.63
C PRO A 97 -0.64 -9.68 1.75
N ASP A 98 -0.55 -9.43 0.42
CA ASP A 98 -0.11 -10.40 -0.59
C ASP A 98 1.25 -9.99 -1.17
N GLY A 99 2.15 -9.65 -0.32
CA GLY A 99 3.47 -9.18 -0.68
C GLY A 99 3.50 -7.73 -1.17
N PRO A 100 4.47 -6.95 -0.68
CA PRO A 100 4.71 -5.60 -1.15
C PRO A 100 5.46 -5.61 -2.49
N SER A 101 5.29 -4.53 -3.24
CA SER A 101 6.13 -4.19 -4.39
C SER A 101 6.57 -2.73 -4.25
N ALA A 102 7.67 -2.37 -4.87
CA ALA A 102 8.16 -1.00 -4.82
C ALA A 102 8.65 -0.56 -6.20
N THR A 103 8.55 0.72 -6.47
CA THR A 103 9.07 1.32 -7.71
C THR A 103 9.84 2.58 -7.36
N LEU A 104 11.08 2.66 -7.84
CA LEU A 104 11.96 3.82 -7.74
C LEU A 104 12.05 4.51 -9.10
N THR A 105 11.73 5.80 -9.15
CA THR A 105 11.92 6.63 -10.34
C THR A 105 13.17 7.50 -10.16
N LEU A 106 14.18 7.27 -10.96
CA LEU A 106 15.45 8.00 -10.92
C LEU A 106 15.32 9.43 -11.46
N ALA A 107 16.37 10.22 -11.29
CA ALA A 107 16.41 11.61 -11.74
C ALA A 107 16.25 11.76 -13.27
N ASP A 108 16.73 10.80 -14.04
CA ASP A 108 16.60 10.76 -15.50
C ASP A 108 15.20 10.33 -15.99
N GLY A 109 14.35 9.87 -15.08
CA GLY A 109 13.00 9.40 -15.35
C GLY A 109 12.90 7.89 -15.60
N SER A 110 14.00 7.15 -15.57
CA SER A 110 13.96 5.69 -15.60
C SER A 110 13.34 5.13 -14.32
N SER A 111 12.70 3.97 -14.41
CA SER A 111 12.07 3.30 -13.28
C SER A 111 12.73 1.96 -13.01
N ILE A 112 12.96 1.68 -11.73
CA ILE A 112 13.53 0.43 -11.25
C ILE A 112 12.55 -0.18 -10.26
N ASP A 113 12.21 -1.44 -10.48
CA ASP A 113 11.33 -2.17 -9.57
C ASP A 113 12.15 -2.77 -8.42
N GLY A 114 11.72 -2.49 -7.21
CA GLY A 114 12.27 -3.06 -5.99
C GLY A 114 11.73 -4.46 -5.77
N GLN A 115 12.62 -5.41 -5.50
CA GLN A 115 12.29 -6.79 -5.20
C GLN A 115 11.99 -6.92 -3.69
N PHE A 116 10.84 -7.49 -3.37
CA PHE A 116 10.52 -7.82 -1.98
C PHE A 116 11.29 -9.07 -1.55
N LEU A 117 11.98 -8.96 -0.42
CA LEU A 117 12.69 -10.05 0.21
C LEU A 117 11.82 -10.59 1.35
N ALA A 118 11.29 -11.79 1.16
CA ALA A 118 10.44 -12.46 2.13
C ALA A 118 11.26 -13.04 3.30
N GLY A 119 10.59 -13.36 4.40
CA GLY A 119 11.24 -13.92 5.59
C GLY A 119 12.06 -15.20 5.33
N GLN A 120 11.71 -15.97 4.30
CA GLN A 120 12.49 -17.15 3.87
C GLN A 120 13.87 -16.80 3.27
N ASP A 121 14.07 -15.56 2.81
CA ASP A 121 15.33 -15.09 2.25
C ASP A 121 16.31 -14.63 3.35
N LEU A 122 15.79 -14.29 4.53
CA LEU A 122 16.56 -13.72 5.65
C LEU A 122 17.71 -14.60 6.11
N PRO A 123 17.57 -15.93 6.29
CA PRO A 123 18.68 -16.78 6.73
C PRO A 123 19.86 -16.78 5.75
N ARG A 124 19.59 -16.61 4.47
CA ARG A 124 20.64 -16.51 3.44
C ARG A 124 21.33 -15.15 3.51
N LEU A 125 20.55 -14.09 3.69
CA LEU A 125 21.08 -12.73 3.82
C LEU A 125 21.90 -12.56 5.10
N GLU A 126 21.52 -13.21 6.20
CA GLU A 126 22.25 -13.20 7.46
C GLU A 126 23.67 -13.73 7.29
N THR A 127 23.83 -14.80 6.50
CA THR A 127 25.14 -15.37 6.23
C THR A 127 26.00 -14.48 5.35
N VAL A 128 25.39 -13.79 4.38
CA VAL A 128 26.12 -12.97 3.38
C VAL A 128 26.31 -11.54 3.86
N PHE A 129 25.31 -10.98 4.51
CA PHE A 129 25.30 -9.58 4.95
C PHE A 129 24.83 -9.46 6.42
N PRO A 130 25.66 -9.83 7.40
CA PRO A 130 25.30 -9.73 8.82
C PRO A 130 24.84 -8.33 9.26
N PRO A 131 25.41 -7.20 8.74
CA PRO A 131 24.91 -5.87 9.10
C PRO A 131 23.48 -5.60 8.64
N LEU A 132 23.03 -6.20 7.53
CA LEU A 132 21.67 -6.04 7.03
C LEU A 132 20.65 -6.69 7.96
N THR A 133 20.97 -7.89 8.46
CA THR A 133 20.06 -8.59 9.40
C THR A 133 19.97 -7.87 10.74
N ALA A 134 21.04 -7.21 11.18
CA ALA A 134 21.01 -6.38 12.39
C ALA A 134 20.00 -5.22 12.29
N LEU A 135 19.65 -4.75 11.08
CA LEU A 135 18.59 -3.76 10.88
C LEU A 135 17.20 -4.34 11.10
N LEU A 136 17.01 -5.64 10.84
CA LEU A 136 15.73 -6.35 10.94
C LEU A 136 15.44 -6.95 12.32
N THR A 137 16.48 -7.16 13.12
CA THR A 137 16.34 -7.86 14.41
C THR A 137 16.09 -6.92 15.59
N LYS A 138 15.49 -5.77 15.36
CA LYS A 138 15.17 -4.83 16.44
C LYS A 138 14.13 -5.41 17.38
N PRO A 139 14.32 -5.30 18.71
CA PRO A 139 13.36 -5.81 19.68
C PRO A 139 11.95 -5.25 19.43
N GLY A 140 10.97 -6.14 19.31
CA GLY A 140 9.55 -5.77 19.13
C GLY A 140 9.10 -5.53 17.70
N MET A 141 9.97 -5.65 16.69
CA MET A 141 9.60 -5.60 15.28
C MET A 141 9.73 -6.98 14.63
N THR A 142 8.73 -7.33 13.85
CA THR A 142 8.71 -8.56 13.03
C THR A 142 8.40 -8.21 11.60
N PRO A 143 9.01 -8.88 10.62
CA PRO A 143 8.67 -8.68 9.22
C PRO A 143 7.16 -8.90 8.97
N ILE A 144 6.60 -8.13 8.05
CA ILE A 144 5.23 -8.36 7.59
C ILE A 144 5.24 -9.62 6.75
N ALA A 145 4.52 -10.64 7.22
CA ALA A 145 4.42 -11.90 6.49
C ALA A 145 3.35 -11.82 5.40
N VAL A 146 3.64 -12.42 4.25
CA VAL A 146 2.64 -12.60 3.18
C VAL A 146 1.52 -13.50 3.71
N GLY A 147 0.27 -13.08 3.52
CA GLY A 147 -0.90 -13.80 3.99
C GLY A 147 -1.21 -13.67 5.50
N GLU A 148 -0.44 -12.88 6.24
CA GLU A 148 -0.74 -12.57 7.64
C GLU A 148 -2.09 -11.86 7.75
N THR A 149 -2.99 -12.38 8.59
CA THR A 149 -4.33 -11.79 8.74
C THR A 149 -4.31 -10.62 9.72
N ILE A 150 -4.78 -9.47 9.26
CA ILE A 150 -5.01 -8.27 10.09
C ILE A 150 -6.51 -8.17 10.35
N SER A 151 -6.90 -8.19 11.62
CA SER A 151 -8.31 -8.13 12.02
C SER A 151 -8.95 -6.78 11.69
N PRO A 152 -10.29 -6.72 11.51
CA PRO A 152 -11.01 -5.47 11.23
C PRO A 152 -10.71 -4.38 12.24
N GLY A 153 -10.30 -3.21 11.73
CA GLY A 153 -9.92 -2.06 12.55
C GLY A 153 -8.59 -2.17 13.29
N ALA A 154 -7.91 -3.32 13.20
CA ALA A 154 -6.61 -3.51 13.84
C ALA A 154 -5.48 -2.84 13.03
N THR A 155 -4.41 -2.55 13.74
CA THR A 155 -3.17 -2.02 13.17
C THR A 155 -2.04 -3.01 13.35
N ARG A 156 -1.32 -3.29 12.27
CA ARG A 156 -0.11 -4.10 12.25
C ARG A 156 1.08 -3.21 11.88
N THR A 157 2.10 -3.19 12.71
CA THR A 157 3.39 -2.55 12.42
C THR A 157 4.43 -3.63 12.22
N GLY A 158 5.22 -3.50 11.17
CA GLY A 158 6.27 -4.46 10.85
C GLY A 158 7.25 -3.92 9.81
N GLU A 159 8.22 -4.73 9.48
CA GLU A 159 9.26 -4.37 8.53
C GLU A 159 9.04 -5.02 7.17
N VAL A 160 9.37 -4.27 6.13
CA VAL A 160 9.39 -4.70 4.73
C VAL A 160 10.79 -4.47 4.21
N MET A 161 11.44 -5.52 3.71
CA MET A 161 12.73 -5.41 3.07
C MET A 161 12.60 -5.43 1.56
N LEU A 162 13.25 -4.46 0.93
CA LEU A 162 13.25 -4.26 -0.51
C LEU A 162 14.70 -4.24 -1.01
N LEU A 163 14.95 -4.89 -2.13
CA LEU A 163 16.21 -4.83 -2.86
C LEU A 163 16.01 -4.04 -4.15
N PHE A 164 16.78 -3.00 -4.35
CA PHE A 164 16.86 -2.26 -5.60
C PHE A 164 18.19 -2.59 -6.30
N PRO A 165 18.15 -3.43 -7.35
CA PRO A 165 19.35 -3.86 -8.03
C PRO A 165 19.99 -2.71 -8.82
N ASN A 166 21.30 -2.63 -8.78
CA ASN A 166 22.10 -1.60 -9.45
C ASN A 166 21.75 -0.15 -9.08
N VAL A 167 21.28 0.07 -7.86
CA VAL A 167 20.98 1.41 -7.32
C VAL A 167 21.98 1.74 -6.22
N THR A 168 22.68 2.85 -6.38
CA THR A 168 23.54 3.39 -5.30
C THR A 168 22.74 4.26 -4.34
N GLN A 169 23.23 4.47 -3.12
CA GLN A 169 22.65 5.41 -2.17
C GLN A 169 22.53 6.81 -2.79
N ALA A 170 23.54 7.28 -3.53
CA ALA A 170 23.50 8.58 -4.17
C ALA A 170 22.39 8.68 -5.24
N ALA A 171 22.15 7.62 -6.01
CA ALA A 171 21.04 7.56 -6.96
C ALA A 171 19.68 7.57 -6.27
N TRP A 172 19.56 6.89 -5.12
CA TRP A 172 18.38 6.94 -4.28
C TRP A 172 18.11 8.35 -3.75
N ASP A 173 19.15 9.04 -3.26
CA ASP A 173 19.01 10.39 -2.69
C ASP A 173 18.63 11.42 -3.76
N ALA A 174 19.07 11.22 -5.01
CA ALA A 174 18.74 12.05 -6.18
C ALA A 174 17.44 11.66 -6.88
N LYS A 175 16.67 10.68 -6.37
CA LYS A 175 15.45 10.18 -7.01
C LYS A 175 14.39 11.25 -7.22
N LYS A 176 13.56 11.08 -8.24
CA LYS A 176 12.32 11.86 -8.40
C LYS A 176 11.23 11.38 -7.41
N SER A 177 11.06 10.06 -7.30
CA SER A 177 10.09 9.46 -6.40
C SER A 177 10.45 8.01 -6.10
N ALA A 178 9.99 7.54 -4.94
CA ALA A 178 9.96 6.11 -4.63
C ALA A 178 8.61 5.80 -3.99
N THR A 179 8.02 4.68 -4.38
CA THR A 179 6.70 4.26 -3.89
C THR A 179 6.73 2.82 -3.43
N LEU A 180 6.00 2.54 -2.36
CA LEU A 180 5.71 1.20 -1.86
C LEU A 180 4.24 0.91 -2.10
N THR A 181 3.95 -0.21 -2.72
CA THR A 181 2.60 -0.71 -2.93
C THR A 181 2.41 -1.96 -2.10
N ILE A 182 1.47 -1.93 -1.19
CA ILE A 182 1.03 -3.10 -0.43
C ILE A 182 -0.14 -3.71 -1.17
N ASN A 183 0.08 -4.88 -1.74
CA ASN A 183 -0.98 -5.68 -2.32
C ASN A 183 -1.79 -6.32 -1.19
N ILE A 184 -3.11 -6.40 -1.37
CA ILE A 184 -4.03 -6.98 -0.38
C ILE A 184 -4.89 -8.00 -1.11
N ILE A 185 -4.95 -9.22 -0.59
CA ILE A 185 -5.68 -10.33 -1.21
C ILE A 185 -7.13 -9.91 -1.49
N GLN A 186 -7.56 -10.06 -2.73
CA GLN A 186 -8.92 -9.75 -3.23
C GLN A 186 -9.37 -8.30 -3.03
N GLN A 187 -8.44 -7.37 -2.79
CA GLN A 187 -8.72 -5.97 -2.56
C GLN A 187 -7.84 -5.07 -3.44
N LYS A 188 -8.16 -3.79 -3.49
CA LYS A 188 -7.33 -2.81 -4.18
C LYS A 188 -6.01 -2.61 -3.43
N PRO A 189 -4.88 -2.58 -4.14
CA PRO A 189 -3.58 -2.28 -3.54
C PRO A 189 -3.56 -0.86 -2.98
N VAL A 190 -2.70 -0.65 -1.98
CA VAL A 190 -2.47 0.67 -1.38
C VAL A 190 -1.04 1.09 -1.65
N THR A 191 -0.88 2.24 -2.31
CA THR A 191 0.43 2.80 -2.66
C THR A 191 0.74 4.01 -1.77
N VAL A 192 1.94 4.04 -1.22
CA VAL A 192 2.46 5.12 -0.36
C VAL A 192 3.86 5.53 -0.79
N PRO A 193 4.26 6.80 -0.59
CA PRO A 193 5.62 7.22 -0.87
C PRO A 193 6.63 6.62 0.12
N LEU A 194 7.83 6.32 -0.38
CA LEU A 194 9.04 6.01 0.40
C LEU A 194 9.86 7.29 0.52
N GLN A 195 9.63 8.03 1.62
CA GLN A 195 10.29 9.33 1.91
C GLN A 195 11.12 9.25 3.18
#